data_ed1afab6706162925ddce8b7c0e3af8e
#
_entry.id   ed1afab6706162925ddce8b7c0e3af8e
#
_cell.length_a   1.000
_cell.length_b   1.000
_cell.length_c   1.000
_cell.angle_alpha   90.00
_cell.angle_beta   90.00
_cell.angle_gamma   90.00
#
_symmetry.space_group_name_H-M   'P 1'
#
loop_
_entity.id
_entity.type
_entity.pdbx_description
1 polymer ?
#
loop_
_entity_poly.entity_id
_entity_poly.type
_entity_poly.pdbx_seq_one_letter_code
_entity_poly.pdbx_strand_id
1 'polypeptide(L)'
;EKNGKYYDKFRNRVMFPIINTSGKVIGFGGRAIGQAEPKYLNSPENKVFQKKNNLYALNITKQEIGKEGYAILVEGYMDAISLYQNGVRNVGASLGTALTDNQARLLNRYTKNVVLSYDADSAGRNAALRGIEVLSKQDCKVKVLHVTDGKDPDDFIKKNGKDAFVKLGDQAVPMIDYKLLGAQKDLNLSTEEGKLDFMKKAAPILKNLGPVEADIYIQKIARELKISEGAIRMETFGGYGGETPPDKREPAYGREESQAKNSELPLLEATVLKLLLMNPFFSETLLEHEDLLESSLSRKVMNAAFELYGTRGDFHKEDILDRLEPEEGQQLLRRLEQVIIAGNEEQVFAECLHKKEYDKLRSKERELIDRLSLADESADENAVQQLTKELMEVQDKMKSHGGTNS
;
A
#
# COMPACT_ATOMS: atom_id res chain seq x y z
N GLU A 1 -45.90 -7.25 -15.47
CA GLU A 1 -47.06 -7.95 -16.01
C GLU A 1 -46.85 -9.44 -15.80
N LYS A 2 -47.91 -10.12 -15.28
CA LYS A 2 -47.94 -11.58 -15.16
C LYS A 2 -49.35 -12.03 -15.55
N ASN A 3 -49.45 -12.92 -16.55
CA ASN A 3 -50.72 -13.42 -17.08
C ASN A 3 -51.65 -12.30 -17.53
N GLY A 4 -51.17 -11.26 -18.21
CA GLY A 4 -51.95 -10.14 -18.69
C GLY A 4 -52.43 -9.15 -17.63
N LYS A 5 -52.06 -9.34 -16.35
CA LYS A 5 -52.40 -8.43 -15.24
C LYS A 5 -51.19 -7.62 -14.80
N TYR A 6 -51.43 -6.34 -14.57
CA TYR A 6 -50.43 -5.44 -13.96
C TYR A 6 -50.54 -5.54 -12.44
N TYR A 7 -49.41 -5.44 -11.78
CA TYR A 7 -49.30 -5.40 -10.34
C TYR A 7 -48.17 -4.49 -9.89
N ASP A 8 -48.35 -3.88 -8.70
CA ASP A 8 -47.29 -3.07 -8.10
C ASP A 8 -46.11 -3.94 -7.67
N LYS A 9 -44.91 -3.60 -8.17
CA LYS A 9 -43.70 -4.31 -7.81
C LYS A 9 -43.28 -4.07 -6.35
N PHE A 10 -43.46 -2.85 -5.88
CA PHE A 10 -43.14 -2.46 -4.52
C PHE A 10 -44.43 -2.45 -3.68
N ARG A 11 -44.61 -3.47 -2.89
CA ARG A 11 -45.78 -3.62 -2.00
C ARG A 11 -45.33 -3.68 -0.57
N ASN A 12 -45.98 -2.90 0.31
CA ASN A 12 -45.68 -2.81 1.74
C ASN A 12 -44.19 -2.51 2.00
N ARG A 13 -43.65 -1.44 1.37
CA ARG A 13 -42.25 -1.04 1.45
C ARG A 13 -42.09 0.44 1.68
N VAL A 14 -41.08 0.80 2.48
CA VAL A 14 -40.55 2.17 2.49
C VAL A 14 -39.73 2.35 1.22
N MET A 15 -40.02 3.44 0.48
CA MET A 15 -39.42 3.69 -0.83
C MET A 15 -38.30 4.71 -0.74
N PHE A 16 -37.16 4.41 -1.40
CA PHE A 16 -36.00 5.26 -1.47
C PHE A 16 -35.74 5.58 -2.95
N PRO A 17 -35.80 6.84 -3.37
CA PRO A 17 -35.45 7.21 -4.73
C PRO A 17 -33.94 7.04 -4.94
N ILE A 18 -33.56 6.44 -6.05
CA ILE A 18 -32.17 6.37 -6.50
C ILE A 18 -31.96 7.50 -7.48
N ILE A 19 -31.08 8.43 -7.11
CA ILE A 19 -30.87 9.69 -7.84
C ILE A 19 -29.41 9.69 -8.37
N ASN A 20 -29.25 9.98 -9.65
CA ASN A 20 -27.93 10.08 -10.27
C ASN A 20 -27.22 11.39 -9.89
N THR A 21 -25.95 11.53 -10.23
CA THR A 21 -25.13 12.73 -9.92
C THR A 21 -25.63 14.02 -10.57
N SER A 22 -26.52 13.94 -11.57
CA SER A 22 -27.20 15.08 -12.20
C SER A 22 -28.53 15.44 -11.54
N GLY A 23 -28.91 14.80 -10.44
CA GLY A 23 -30.13 15.08 -9.69
C GLY A 23 -31.40 14.45 -10.27
N LYS A 24 -31.30 13.53 -11.26
CA LYS A 24 -32.47 12.86 -11.86
C LYS A 24 -32.76 11.55 -11.13
N VAL A 25 -34.02 11.27 -10.82
CA VAL A 25 -34.48 9.97 -10.31
C VAL A 25 -34.37 8.95 -11.43
N ILE A 26 -33.59 7.89 -11.21
CA ILE A 26 -33.31 6.84 -12.19
C ILE A 26 -33.94 5.49 -11.80
N GLY A 27 -34.29 5.30 -10.55
CA GLY A 27 -34.87 4.08 -10.01
C GLY A 27 -35.29 4.25 -8.56
N PHE A 28 -35.73 3.16 -7.96
CA PHE A 28 -36.14 3.10 -6.58
C PHE A 28 -35.61 1.87 -5.87
N GLY A 29 -35.24 2.01 -4.61
CA GLY A 29 -35.07 0.94 -3.65
C GLY A 29 -36.29 0.86 -2.73
N GLY A 30 -36.64 -0.33 -2.26
CA GLY A 30 -37.74 -0.53 -1.31
C GLY A 30 -37.34 -1.45 -0.18
N ARG A 31 -37.42 -0.99 1.08
CA ARG A 31 -37.22 -1.83 2.26
C ARG A 31 -38.58 -2.34 2.75
N ALA A 32 -38.69 -3.65 2.91
CA ALA A 32 -39.93 -4.26 3.41
C ALA A 32 -40.33 -3.72 4.80
N ILE A 33 -41.61 -3.48 4.99
CA ILE A 33 -42.20 -3.24 6.31
C ILE A 33 -42.64 -4.60 6.84
N GLY A 34 -42.13 -4.99 8.02
CA GLY A 34 -42.36 -6.30 8.62
C GLY A 34 -41.47 -7.40 8.01
N GLN A 35 -42.00 -8.61 7.87
CA GLN A 35 -41.24 -9.82 7.49
C GLN A 35 -41.31 -10.17 5.99
N ALA A 36 -41.73 -9.23 5.13
CA ALA A 36 -41.85 -9.50 3.70
C ALA A 36 -40.45 -9.67 3.04
N GLU A 37 -40.32 -10.74 2.26
CA GLU A 37 -39.10 -11.02 1.47
C GLU A 37 -39.23 -10.53 0.02
N PRO A 38 -38.14 -10.12 -0.63
CA PRO A 38 -36.81 -9.88 -0.04
C PRO A 38 -36.82 -8.62 0.85
N LYS A 39 -36.00 -8.60 1.93
CA LYS A 39 -35.87 -7.42 2.82
C LYS A 39 -35.61 -6.13 2.04
N TYR A 40 -34.79 -6.18 1.02
CA TYR A 40 -34.50 -5.07 0.10
C TYR A 40 -34.80 -5.47 -1.34
N LEU A 41 -35.48 -4.59 -2.05
CA LEU A 41 -35.84 -4.76 -3.46
C LEU A 41 -35.49 -3.48 -4.22
N ASN A 42 -34.75 -3.61 -5.31
CA ASN A 42 -34.43 -2.49 -6.20
C ASN A 42 -35.27 -2.57 -7.49
N SER A 43 -35.42 -1.44 -8.16
CA SER A 43 -35.90 -1.39 -9.53
C SER A 43 -35.10 -2.36 -10.41
N PRO A 44 -35.69 -2.99 -11.42
CA PRO A 44 -34.97 -3.76 -12.39
C PRO A 44 -34.00 -2.86 -13.17
N GLU A 45 -32.88 -3.40 -13.60
CA GLU A 45 -31.98 -2.68 -14.49
C GLU A 45 -32.65 -2.40 -15.84
N ASN A 46 -32.36 -1.23 -16.38
CA ASN A 46 -32.88 -0.77 -17.65
C ASN A 46 -31.90 0.25 -18.29
N LYS A 47 -32.27 0.86 -19.41
CA LYS A 47 -31.41 1.85 -20.10
C LYS A 47 -31.08 3.08 -19.23
N VAL A 48 -31.93 3.43 -18.27
CA VAL A 48 -31.76 4.61 -17.39
C VAL A 48 -31.09 4.23 -16.07
N PHE A 49 -31.41 3.06 -15.53
CA PHE A 49 -30.91 2.56 -14.25
C PHE A 49 -30.04 1.33 -14.42
N GLN A 50 -28.75 1.50 -14.18
CA GLN A 50 -27.78 0.41 -14.09
C GLN A 50 -27.04 0.55 -12.75
N LYS A 51 -27.21 -0.42 -11.87
CA LYS A 51 -26.61 -0.42 -10.51
C LYS A 51 -25.10 -0.24 -10.58
N LYS A 52 -24.45 -0.94 -11.53
CA LYS A 52 -23.01 -0.93 -11.74
C LYS A 52 -22.41 0.45 -12.07
N ASN A 53 -23.24 1.42 -12.43
CA ASN A 53 -22.81 2.76 -12.86
C ASN A 53 -23.15 3.86 -11.86
N ASN A 54 -23.81 3.52 -10.74
CA ASN A 54 -24.33 4.50 -9.81
C ASN A 54 -23.98 4.14 -8.38
N LEU A 55 -23.73 5.16 -7.56
CA LEU A 55 -23.60 5.06 -6.11
C LEU A 55 -24.76 5.82 -5.45
N TYR A 56 -25.38 5.23 -4.42
CA TYR A 56 -26.44 5.86 -3.65
C TYR A 56 -25.88 7.05 -2.86
N ALA A 57 -26.70 8.09 -2.71
CA ALA A 57 -26.44 9.35 -2.03
C ALA A 57 -25.38 10.27 -2.70
N LEU A 58 -24.61 9.81 -3.70
CA LEU A 58 -23.53 10.61 -4.29
C LEU A 58 -24.01 11.93 -4.90
N ASN A 59 -25.30 12.03 -5.31
CA ASN A 59 -25.93 13.27 -5.79
C ASN A 59 -25.89 14.41 -4.75
N ILE A 60 -26.03 14.08 -3.46
CA ILE A 60 -26.03 15.05 -2.34
C ILE A 60 -24.72 15.12 -1.58
N THR A 61 -23.92 14.07 -1.60
CA THR A 61 -22.68 13.97 -0.80
C THR A 61 -21.41 14.39 -1.54
N LYS A 62 -21.44 14.46 -2.88
CA LYS A 62 -20.27 14.75 -3.73
C LYS A 62 -19.54 16.05 -3.38
N GLN A 63 -20.27 17.09 -2.93
CA GLN A 63 -19.64 18.36 -2.52
C GLN A 63 -18.88 18.21 -1.20
N GLU A 64 -19.47 17.50 -0.24
CA GLU A 64 -18.82 17.24 1.05
C GLU A 64 -17.64 16.28 0.89
N ILE A 65 -17.75 15.27 0.00
CA ILE A 65 -16.61 14.41 -0.37
C ILE A 65 -15.44 15.25 -0.89
N GLY A 66 -15.70 16.22 -1.75
CA GLY A 66 -14.66 17.12 -2.26
C GLY A 66 -14.07 18.04 -1.19
N LYS A 67 -14.86 18.52 -0.25
CA LYS A 67 -14.39 19.37 0.86
C LYS A 67 -13.56 18.60 1.89
N GLU A 68 -14.05 17.43 2.30
CA GLU A 68 -13.37 16.56 3.27
C GLU A 68 -12.13 15.86 2.65
N GLY A 69 -12.06 15.83 1.32
CA GLY A 69 -10.95 15.20 0.60
C GLY A 69 -10.97 13.66 0.60
N TYR A 70 -11.99 13.03 1.20
CA TYR A 70 -12.18 11.59 1.19
C TYR A 70 -13.65 11.19 1.17
N ALA A 71 -13.93 9.96 0.71
CA ALA A 71 -15.26 9.37 0.71
C ALA A 71 -15.34 8.15 1.61
N ILE A 72 -16.46 7.98 2.30
CA ILE A 72 -16.79 6.76 3.01
C ILE A 72 -17.73 5.94 2.14
N LEU A 73 -17.36 4.72 1.80
CA LEU A 73 -18.21 3.76 1.08
C LEU A 73 -18.72 2.70 2.01
N VAL A 74 -20.05 2.53 2.03
CA VAL A 74 -20.77 1.51 2.79
C VAL A 74 -21.51 0.55 1.84
N GLU A 75 -22.00 -0.58 2.35
CA GLU A 75 -22.66 -1.60 1.52
C GLU A 75 -24.08 -1.21 1.14
N GLY A 76 -24.86 -0.73 2.11
CA GLY A 76 -26.28 -0.48 1.98
C GLY A 76 -26.66 0.99 2.02
N TYR A 77 -27.76 1.31 1.35
CA TYR A 77 -28.27 2.68 1.39
C TYR A 77 -28.83 3.07 2.77
N MET A 78 -29.19 2.11 3.64
CA MET A 78 -29.59 2.42 5.02
C MET A 78 -28.41 2.93 5.83
N ASP A 79 -27.23 2.32 5.67
CA ASP A 79 -26.00 2.78 6.33
C ASP A 79 -25.67 4.20 5.87
N ALA A 80 -25.72 4.44 4.55
CA ALA A 80 -25.48 5.79 4.01
C ALA A 80 -26.48 6.83 4.54
N ILE A 81 -27.75 6.48 4.62
CA ILE A 81 -28.80 7.37 5.15
C ILE A 81 -28.54 7.66 6.62
N SER A 82 -28.27 6.64 7.41
CA SER A 82 -28.06 6.78 8.85
C SER A 82 -26.82 7.62 9.15
N LEU A 83 -25.72 7.36 8.47
CA LEU A 83 -24.49 8.16 8.58
C LEU A 83 -24.77 9.63 8.22
N TYR A 84 -25.43 9.86 7.08
CA TYR A 84 -25.75 11.20 6.61
C TYR A 84 -26.66 11.98 7.58
N GLN A 85 -27.71 11.33 8.11
CA GLN A 85 -28.64 11.92 9.09
C GLN A 85 -27.93 12.29 10.39
N ASN A 86 -26.92 11.51 10.78
CA ASN A 86 -26.09 11.78 11.95
C ASN A 86 -24.90 12.71 11.66
N GLY A 87 -24.87 13.37 10.49
CA GLY A 87 -23.91 14.42 10.16
C GLY A 87 -22.61 13.95 9.52
N VAL A 88 -22.43 12.67 9.18
CA VAL A 88 -21.34 12.14 8.35
C VAL A 88 -21.78 12.25 6.90
N ARG A 89 -21.38 13.37 6.25
CA ARG A 89 -21.97 13.78 4.97
C ARG A 89 -21.17 13.39 3.73
N ASN A 90 -19.98 12.84 3.89
CA ASN A 90 -19.09 12.39 2.80
C ASN A 90 -19.25 10.89 2.51
N VAL A 91 -20.45 10.36 2.55
CA VAL A 91 -20.78 8.94 2.44
C VAL A 91 -21.46 8.60 1.12
N GLY A 92 -21.19 7.41 0.58
CA GLY A 92 -21.91 6.80 -0.53
C GLY A 92 -22.10 5.31 -0.30
N ALA A 93 -23.08 4.70 -0.98
CA ALA A 93 -23.29 3.26 -0.87
C ALA A 93 -23.37 2.58 -2.24
N SER A 94 -22.97 1.31 -2.27
CA SER A 94 -23.30 0.42 -3.38
C SER A 94 -24.81 0.10 -3.38
N LEU A 95 -25.32 -0.40 -4.50
CA LEU A 95 -26.76 -0.64 -4.68
C LEU A 95 -27.13 -2.12 -4.52
N GLY A 96 -26.58 -2.78 -3.49
CA GLY A 96 -26.78 -4.21 -3.26
C GLY A 96 -26.05 -5.07 -4.27
N THR A 97 -24.88 -4.60 -4.72
CA THR A 97 -23.95 -5.32 -5.59
C THR A 97 -22.52 -5.07 -5.10
N ALA A 98 -21.59 -5.96 -5.41
CA ALA A 98 -20.18 -5.65 -5.21
C ALA A 98 -19.78 -4.36 -5.94
N LEU A 99 -18.83 -3.63 -5.39
CA LEU A 99 -18.28 -2.43 -6.02
C LEU A 99 -17.71 -2.75 -7.40
N THR A 100 -17.96 -1.88 -8.37
CA THR A 100 -17.55 -2.07 -9.77
C THR A 100 -16.54 -1.00 -10.21
N ASP A 101 -15.78 -1.30 -11.29
CA ASP A 101 -14.84 -0.33 -11.88
C ASP A 101 -15.53 0.98 -12.31
N ASN A 102 -16.79 0.92 -12.77
CA ASN A 102 -17.54 2.12 -13.14
C ASN A 102 -17.91 2.97 -11.94
N GLN A 103 -18.28 2.34 -10.81
CA GLN A 103 -18.56 3.04 -9.55
C GLN A 103 -17.27 3.64 -8.98
N ALA A 104 -16.16 2.93 -9.04
CA ALA A 104 -14.86 3.44 -8.61
C ALA A 104 -14.42 4.64 -9.48
N ARG A 105 -14.53 4.55 -10.80
CA ARG A 105 -14.29 5.68 -11.72
C ARG A 105 -15.22 6.87 -11.44
N LEU A 106 -16.47 6.61 -11.11
CA LEU A 106 -17.42 7.66 -10.76
C LEU A 106 -16.99 8.40 -9.49
N LEU A 107 -16.56 7.66 -8.47
CA LEU A 107 -16.10 8.21 -7.19
C LEU A 107 -14.78 8.97 -7.35
N ASN A 108 -13.85 8.46 -8.15
CA ASN A 108 -12.54 9.05 -8.41
C ASN A 108 -12.60 10.47 -9.03
N ARG A 109 -13.75 10.86 -9.58
CA ARG A 109 -13.99 12.25 -10.04
C ARG A 109 -14.06 13.26 -8.89
N TYR A 110 -14.29 12.81 -7.67
CA TYR A 110 -14.50 13.66 -6.50
C TYR A 110 -13.37 13.52 -5.47
N THR A 111 -12.79 12.34 -5.33
CA THR A 111 -11.66 12.07 -4.45
C THR A 111 -10.95 10.78 -4.83
N LYS A 112 -9.64 10.72 -4.55
CA LYS A 112 -8.84 9.50 -4.61
C LYS A 112 -8.72 8.79 -3.25
N ASN A 113 -9.13 9.42 -2.15
CA ASN A 113 -9.05 8.83 -0.82
C ASN A 113 -10.39 8.20 -0.46
N VAL A 114 -10.40 6.92 -0.19
CA VAL A 114 -11.62 6.15 0.07
C VAL A 114 -11.47 5.33 1.36
N VAL A 115 -12.46 5.47 2.23
CA VAL A 115 -12.60 4.63 3.43
C VAL A 115 -13.74 3.65 3.18
N LEU A 116 -13.43 2.35 3.13
CA LEU A 116 -14.43 1.29 3.06
C LEU A 116 -14.91 0.97 4.48
N SER A 117 -16.22 1.12 4.74
CA SER A 117 -16.86 0.76 6.01
C SER A 117 -17.97 -0.24 5.74
N TYR A 118 -17.58 -1.50 5.55
CA TYR A 118 -18.47 -2.62 5.24
C TYR A 118 -18.78 -3.42 6.50
N ASP A 119 -19.78 -4.32 6.40
CA ASP A 119 -20.23 -5.13 7.52
C ASP A 119 -19.10 -5.96 8.15
N ALA A 120 -19.16 -6.16 9.46
CA ALA A 120 -18.11 -6.84 10.21
C ALA A 120 -18.05 -8.36 9.96
N ASP A 121 -19.02 -8.93 9.26
CA ASP A 121 -19.13 -10.36 8.99
C ASP A 121 -18.13 -10.86 7.91
N SER A 122 -18.19 -12.14 7.59
CA SER A 122 -17.31 -12.74 6.58
C SER A 122 -17.62 -12.27 5.15
N ALA A 123 -18.89 -11.97 4.87
CA ALA A 123 -19.32 -11.49 3.55
C ALA A 123 -18.83 -10.05 3.33
N GLY A 124 -18.99 -9.16 4.34
CA GLY A 124 -18.47 -7.80 4.29
C GLY A 124 -16.95 -7.73 4.19
N ARG A 125 -16.21 -8.61 4.90
CA ARG A 125 -14.76 -8.71 4.72
C ARG A 125 -14.35 -9.07 3.30
N ASN A 126 -15.02 -10.06 2.70
CA ASN A 126 -14.76 -10.45 1.32
C ASN A 126 -15.16 -9.35 0.32
N ALA A 127 -16.23 -8.62 0.61
CA ALA A 127 -16.65 -7.46 -0.17
C ALA A 127 -15.62 -6.32 -0.07
N ALA A 128 -15.06 -6.06 1.12
CA ALA A 128 -14.01 -5.07 1.34
C ALA A 128 -12.75 -5.42 0.55
N LEU A 129 -12.28 -6.66 0.58
CA LEU A 129 -11.11 -7.10 -0.20
C LEU A 129 -11.31 -6.90 -1.71
N ARG A 130 -12.48 -7.28 -2.25
CA ARG A 130 -12.83 -7.01 -3.65
C ARG A 130 -12.93 -5.51 -3.94
N GLY A 131 -13.52 -4.74 -3.02
CA GLY A 131 -13.61 -3.28 -3.13
C GLY A 131 -12.24 -2.61 -3.19
N ILE A 132 -11.29 -3.06 -2.37
CA ILE A 132 -9.89 -2.63 -2.39
C ILE A 132 -9.29 -2.86 -3.79
N GLU A 133 -9.43 -4.06 -4.36
CA GLU A 133 -8.87 -4.37 -5.68
C GLU A 133 -9.43 -3.47 -6.79
N VAL A 134 -10.74 -3.23 -6.76
CA VAL A 134 -11.41 -2.36 -7.75
C VAL A 134 -10.95 -0.91 -7.61
N LEU A 135 -10.85 -0.39 -6.39
CA LEU A 135 -10.41 0.98 -6.13
C LEU A 135 -8.93 1.19 -6.44
N SER A 136 -8.08 0.22 -6.11
CA SER A 136 -6.64 0.29 -6.39
C SER A 136 -6.35 0.36 -7.89
N LYS A 137 -7.12 -0.33 -8.74
CA LYS A 137 -7.02 -0.23 -10.21
C LYS A 137 -7.36 1.18 -10.75
N GLN A 138 -7.96 2.03 -9.93
CA GLN A 138 -8.30 3.41 -10.28
C GLN A 138 -7.42 4.42 -9.50
N ASP A 139 -6.24 3.99 -9.00
CA ASP A 139 -5.29 4.79 -8.22
C ASP A 139 -5.89 5.45 -6.97
N CYS A 140 -6.87 4.80 -6.35
CA CYS A 140 -7.44 5.27 -5.10
C CYS A 140 -6.62 4.79 -3.90
N LYS A 141 -6.34 5.70 -2.97
CA LYS A 141 -5.79 5.38 -1.65
C LYS A 141 -6.93 4.86 -0.77
N VAL A 142 -6.83 3.59 -0.38
CA VAL A 142 -7.92 2.89 0.33
C VAL A 142 -7.52 2.60 1.76
N LYS A 143 -8.39 2.98 2.70
CA LYS A 143 -8.38 2.51 4.09
C LYS A 143 -9.64 1.71 4.37
N VAL A 144 -9.57 0.81 5.33
CA VAL A 144 -10.72 0.01 5.76
C VAL A 144 -11.05 0.35 7.21
N LEU A 145 -12.29 0.78 7.42
CA LEU A 145 -12.83 1.05 8.72
C LEU A 145 -13.58 -0.20 9.21
N HIS A 146 -13.13 -0.75 10.32
CA HIS A 146 -13.80 -1.88 10.97
C HIS A 146 -14.68 -1.37 12.11
N VAL A 147 -15.99 -1.63 12.01
CA VAL A 147 -16.93 -1.31 13.07
C VAL A 147 -16.79 -2.34 14.19
N THR A 148 -16.38 -1.89 15.37
CA THR A 148 -16.09 -2.77 16.52
C THR A 148 -17.28 -2.96 17.48
N ASP A 149 -18.22 -2.00 17.50
CA ASP A 149 -19.40 -2.00 18.36
C ASP A 149 -20.67 -1.84 17.53
N GLY A 150 -21.17 -2.93 16.99
CA GLY A 150 -22.32 -3.01 16.10
C GLY A 150 -22.11 -4.04 15.00
N LYS A 151 -23.14 -4.32 14.24
CA LYS A 151 -23.10 -5.24 13.09
C LYS A 151 -22.64 -4.53 11.82
N ASP A 152 -23.03 -3.26 11.71
CA ASP A 152 -22.86 -2.42 10.55
C ASP A 152 -22.69 -0.93 10.95
N PRO A 153 -22.36 -0.03 10.03
CA PRO A 153 -22.25 1.39 10.28
C PRO A 153 -23.54 2.04 10.81
N ASP A 154 -24.73 1.53 10.42
CA ASP A 154 -26.03 2.01 10.88
C ASP A 154 -26.22 1.76 12.38
N ASP A 155 -25.96 0.55 12.83
CA ASP A 155 -26.02 0.18 14.26
C ASP A 155 -25.02 1.02 15.09
N PHE A 156 -23.77 1.16 14.60
CA PHE A 156 -22.74 1.90 15.32
C PHE A 156 -23.08 3.38 15.50
N ILE A 157 -23.48 4.08 14.41
CA ILE A 157 -23.72 5.52 14.46
C ILE A 157 -24.93 5.87 15.33
N LYS A 158 -25.95 5.02 15.34
CA LYS A 158 -27.14 5.18 16.19
C LYS A 158 -26.82 5.02 17.67
N LYS A 159 -25.91 4.12 18.00
CA LYS A 159 -25.51 3.81 19.38
C LYS A 159 -24.51 4.81 19.92
N ASN A 160 -23.50 5.16 19.14
CA ASN A 160 -22.30 5.86 19.60
C ASN A 160 -22.22 7.32 19.12
N GLY A 161 -23.01 7.70 18.12
CA GLY A 161 -23.06 9.06 17.58
C GLY A 161 -21.91 9.41 16.62
N LYS A 162 -21.97 10.64 16.09
CA LYS A 162 -21.05 11.14 15.06
C LYS A 162 -19.58 11.14 15.52
N ASP A 163 -19.33 11.73 16.71
CA ASP A 163 -17.95 11.94 17.16
C ASP A 163 -17.20 10.63 17.40
N ALA A 164 -17.92 9.60 17.87
CA ALA A 164 -17.37 8.26 18.00
C ALA A 164 -17.05 7.64 16.63
N PHE A 165 -17.93 7.85 15.63
CA PHE A 165 -17.71 7.34 14.28
C PHE A 165 -16.53 8.03 13.59
N VAL A 166 -16.37 9.33 13.76
CA VAL A 166 -15.22 10.10 13.24
C VAL A 166 -13.93 9.61 13.88
N LYS A 167 -13.89 9.47 15.21
CA LYS A 167 -12.72 8.90 15.92
C LYS A 167 -12.39 7.47 15.47
N LEU A 168 -13.40 6.67 15.17
CA LEU A 168 -13.21 5.35 14.59
C LEU A 168 -12.59 5.46 13.18
N GLY A 169 -12.96 6.49 12.41
CA GLY A 169 -12.39 6.84 11.11
C GLY A 169 -10.88 7.08 11.16
N ASP A 170 -10.38 7.72 12.22
CA ASP A 170 -8.95 7.95 12.44
C ASP A 170 -8.17 6.62 12.62
N GLN A 171 -8.87 5.57 13.05
CA GLN A 171 -8.32 4.21 13.22
C GLN A 171 -8.47 3.34 11.97
N ALA A 172 -8.94 3.91 10.86
CA ALA A 172 -9.09 3.16 9.62
C ALA A 172 -7.73 2.62 9.14
N VAL A 173 -7.70 1.31 8.91
CA VAL A 173 -6.49 0.55 8.60
C VAL A 173 -6.13 0.73 7.14
N PRO A 174 -4.88 1.05 6.79
CA PRO A 174 -4.41 1.07 5.40
C PRO A 174 -4.66 -0.27 4.69
N MET A 175 -4.89 -0.21 3.39
CA MET A 175 -5.23 -1.37 2.55
C MET A 175 -4.29 -2.57 2.77
N ILE A 176 -2.99 -2.33 2.81
CA ILE A 176 -2.00 -3.41 2.91
C ILE A 176 -2.04 -4.05 4.31
N ASP A 177 -2.10 -3.22 5.35
CA ASP A 177 -2.26 -3.73 6.72
C ASP A 177 -3.54 -4.57 6.85
N TYR A 178 -4.64 -4.12 6.25
CA TYR A 178 -5.90 -4.89 6.25
C TYR A 178 -5.77 -6.25 5.55
N LYS A 179 -5.09 -6.30 4.39
CA LYS A 179 -4.80 -7.55 3.69
C LYS A 179 -3.93 -8.49 4.52
N LEU A 180 -2.90 -7.95 5.17
CA LEU A 180 -1.99 -8.72 6.04
C LEU A 180 -2.71 -9.23 7.30
N LEU A 181 -3.57 -8.43 7.92
CA LEU A 181 -4.43 -8.88 9.03
C LEU A 181 -5.35 -10.02 8.59
N GLY A 182 -5.90 -9.93 7.37
CA GLY A 182 -6.68 -11.02 6.78
C GLY A 182 -5.85 -12.29 6.56
N ALA A 183 -4.60 -12.16 6.15
CA ALA A 183 -3.66 -13.28 5.97
C ALA A 183 -3.27 -13.95 7.30
N GLN A 184 -3.23 -13.20 8.40
CA GLN A 184 -2.94 -13.72 9.75
C GLN A 184 -4.11 -14.48 10.36
N LYS A 185 -5.34 -14.22 9.87
CA LYS A 185 -6.54 -14.75 10.48
C LYS A 185 -6.48 -16.29 10.56
N ASP A 186 -6.87 -16.81 11.71
CA ASP A 186 -6.91 -18.24 12.03
C ASP A 186 -5.53 -18.94 12.05
N LEU A 187 -4.43 -18.18 12.05
CA LEU A 187 -3.07 -18.70 12.16
C LEU A 187 -2.46 -18.43 13.55
N ASN A 188 -1.73 -19.39 14.08
CA ASN A 188 -0.95 -19.20 15.30
C ASN A 188 0.48 -18.77 14.95
N LEU A 189 0.74 -17.47 14.92
CA LEU A 189 2.05 -16.91 14.59
C LEU A 189 3.16 -17.16 15.63
N SER A 190 2.83 -17.79 16.76
CA SER A 190 3.85 -18.24 17.72
C SER A 190 4.51 -19.55 17.30
N THR A 191 3.90 -20.30 16.36
CA THR A 191 4.42 -21.56 15.83
C THR A 191 5.16 -21.32 14.51
N GLU A 192 6.12 -22.19 14.22
CA GLU A 192 6.86 -22.15 12.95
C GLU A 192 5.91 -22.40 11.76
N GLU A 193 5.00 -23.36 11.88
CA GLU A 193 4.01 -23.68 10.86
C GLU A 193 3.08 -22.48 10.57
N GLY A 194 2.57 -21.82 11.63
CA GLY A 194 1.73 -20.64 11.47
C GLY A 194 2.45 -19.46 10.80
N LYS A 195 3.75 -19.27 11.08
CA LYS A 195 4.59 -18.27 10.39
C LYS A 195 4.78 -18.62 8.92
N LEU A 196 5.05 -19.89 8.59
CA LEU A 196 5.19 -20.34 7.20
C LEU A 196 3.89 -20.15 6.42
N ASP A 197 2.76 -20.52 7.00
CA ASP A 197 1.45 -20.37 6.36
C ASP A 197 1.05 -18.89 6.20
N PHE A 198 1.42 -18.04 7.17
CA PHE A 198 1.28 -16.60 7.02
C PHE A 198 2.12 -16.09 5.85
N MET A 199 3.39 -16.48 5.77
CA MET A 199 4.28 -16.01 4.70
C MET A 199 3.79 -16.41 3.31
N LYS A 200 3.27 -17.63 3.13
CA LYS A 200 2.64 -18.06 1.86
C LYS A 200 1.48 -17.14 1.44
N LYS A 201 0.69 -16.65 2.42
CA LYS A 201 -0.43 -15.71 2.16
C LYS A 201 0.03 -14.27 2.01
N ALA A 202 1.06 -13.84 2.72
CA ALA A 202 1.60 -12.48 2.71
C ALA A 202 2.46 -12.20 1.46
N ALA A 203 3.24 -13.18 0.99
CA ALA A 203 4.14 -13.02 -0.15
C ALA A 203 3.43 -12.49 -1.42
N PRO A 204 2.26 -13.00 -1.86
CA PRO A 204 1.53 -12.42 -2.99
C PRO A 204 1.07 -10.98 -2.77
N ILE A 205 0.78 -10.59 -1.52
CA ILE A 205 0.39 -9.21 -1.17
C ILE A 205 1.61 -8.31 -1.35
N LEU A 206 2.75 -8.69 -0.76
CA LEU A 206 4.00 -7.93 -0.82
C LEU A 206 4.55 -7.81 -2.24
N LYS A 207 4.42 -8.85 -3.05
CA LYS A 207 4.88 -8.90 -4.45
C LYS A 207 4.23 -7.83 -5.33
N ASN A 208 3.01 -7.40 -4.99
CA ASN A 208 2.24 -6.41 -5.75
C ASN A 208 2.48 -4.97 -5.28
N LEU A 209 3.38 -4.76 -4.31
CA LEU A 209 3.75 -3.43 -3.81
C LEU A 209 4.89 -2.83 -4.62
N GLY A 210 4.98 -1.51 -4.62
CA GLY A 210 6.17 -0.82 -5.08
C GLY A 210 7.40 -1.19 -4.23
N PRO A 211 8.62 -1.05 -4.75
CA PRO A 211 9.83 -1.53 -4.08
C PRO A 211 10.04 -0.94 -2.68
N VAL A 212 9.75 0.34 -2.49
CA VAL A 212 9.88 1.03 -1.19
C VAL A 212 8.82 0.56 -0.21
N GLU A 213 7.56 0.48 -0.66
CA GLU A 213 6.46 0.03 0.17
C GLU A 213 6.65 -1.44 0.59
N ALA A 214 7.07 -2.31 -0.33
CA ALA A 214 7.42 -3.70 -0.03
C ALA A 214 8.51 -3.79 1.03
N ASP A 215 9.55 -2.96 0.93
CA ASP A 215 10.65 -2.93 1.90
C ASP A 215 10.17 -2.57 3.31
N ILE A 216 9.34 -1.52 3.43
CA ILE A 216 8.76 -1.10 4.71
C ILE A 216 7.97 -2.24 5.35
N TYR A 217 7.12 -2.92 4.58
CA TYR A 217 6.31 -4.04 5.09
C TYR A 217 7.15 -5.28 5.40
N ILE A 218 8.17 -5.59 4.61
CA ILE A 218 9.12 -6.68 4.88
C ILE A 218 9.83 -6.45 6.22
N GLN A 219 10.36 -5.24 6.46
CA GLN A 219 10.99 -4.89 7.73
C GLN A 219 10.02 -4.99 8.91
N LYS A 220 8.76 -4.55 8.73
CA LYS A 220 7.71 -4.67 9.75
C LYS A 220 7.46 -6.13 10.09
N ILE A 221 7.22 -6.99 9.09
CA ILE A 221 6.96 -8.43 9.26
C ILE A 221 8.17 -9.13 9.87
N ALA A 222 9.39 -8.81 9.41
CA ALA A 222 10.63 -9.37 9.94
C ALA A 222 10.77 -9.18 11.44
N ARG A 223 10.49 -7.95 11.92
CA ARG A 223 10.52 -7.61 13.35
C ARG A 223 9.42 -8.33 14.15
N GLU A 224 8.19 -8.33 13.63
CA GLU A 224 7.03 -8.94 14.32
C GLU A 224 7.17 -10.46 14.46
N LEU A 225 7.61 -11.14 13.39
CA LEU A 225 7.70 -12.60 13.36
C LEU A 225 9.07 -13.15 13.73
N LYS A 226 10.08 -12.29 13.90
CA LYS A 226 11.49 -12.66 14.13
C LYS A 226 12.02 -13.58 13.00
N ILE A 227 11.72 -13.21 11.76
CA ILE A 227 12.22 -13.85 10.52
C ILE A 227 13.18 -12.87 9.86
N SER A 228 14.25 -13.35 9.23
CA SER A 228 15.18 -12.47 8.52
C SER A 228 14.51 -11.81 7.30
N GLU A 229 14.80 -10.54 7.06
CA GLU A 229 14.29 -9.81 5.88
C GLU A 229 14.66 -10.54 4.58
N GLY A 230 15.88 -11.11 4.52
CA GLY A 230 16.33 -11.90 3.37
C GLY A 230 15.43 -13.08 3.05
N ALA A 231 15.00 -13.85 4.08
CA ALA A 231 14.09 -14.97 3.89
C ALA A 231 12.71 -14.50 3.37
N ILE A 232 12.19 -13.40 3.91
CA ILE A 232 10.91 -12.82 3.46
C ILE A 232 11.02 -12.34 2.01
N ARG A 233 12.13 -11.69 1.63
CA ARG A 233 12.37 -11.26 0.25
C ARG A 233 12.46 -12.44 -0.72
N MET A 234 13.15 -13.51 -0.31
CA MET A 234 13.26 -14.72 -1.11
C MET A 234 11.89 -15.38 -1.33
N GLU A 235 11.07 -15.51 -0.28
CA GLU A 235 9.72 -16.06 -0.39
C GLU A 235 8.81 -15.17 -1.26
N THR A 236 8.95 -13.84 -1.16
CA THR A 236 8.09 -12.89 -1.85
C THR A 236 8.41 -12.76 -3.34
N PHE A 237 9.68 -12.61 -3.68
CA PHE A 237 10.09 -12.24 -5.04
C PHE A 237 10.72 -13.38 -5.83
N GLY A 238 10.96 -14.50 -5.19
CA GLY A 238 11.53 -15.69 -5.82
C GLY A 238 12.98 -15.45 -6.25
N GLY A 239 13.92 -16.02 -5.56
CA GLY A 239 15.31 -16.00 -5.99
C GLY A 239 16.07 -17.08 -5.25
N TYR A 240 16.19 -18.17 -5.90
CA TYR A 240 17.28 -19.12 -6.02
C TYR A 240 16.72 -20.42 -6.60
N GLY A 241 17.00 -20.65 -7.87
CA GLY A 241 16.96 -22.00 -8.40
C GLY A 241 18.03 -22.82 -7.69
N GLY A 242 17.56 -23.87 -7.02
CA GLY A 242 18.35 -25.04 -6.67
C GLY A 242 19.53 -24.85 -5.72
N GLU A 243 19.27 -25.11 -4.43
CA GLU A 243 20.08 -26.07 -3.67
C GLU A 243 19.44 -26.29 -2.30
N THR A 244 19.34 -27.55 -1.89
CA THR A 244 18.81 -28.05 -0.63
C THR A 244 19.51 -27.43 0.58
N PRO A 245 18.80 -27.23 1.72
CA PRO A 245 19.40 -26.64 2.91
C PRO A 245 20.45 -27.58 3.53
N PRO A 246 21.61 -27.06 3.92
CA PRO A 246 22.56 -27.84 4.69
C PRO A 246 22.08 -28.03 6.13
N ASP A 247 22.24 -29.27 6.55
CA ASP A 247 21.99 -29.87 7.84
C ASP A 247 22.55 -29.05 9.03
N LYS A 248 21.85 -29.18 10.16
CA LYS A 248 22.16 -28.57 11.45
C LYS A 248 23.60 -28.89 11.90
N ARG A 249 24.42 -27.87 12.14
CA ARG A 249 25.51 -27.92 13.13
C ARG A 249 25.69 -26.57 13.83
N GLU A 250 25.92 -26.66 15.12
CA GLU A 250 26.04 -25.59 16.11
C GLU A 250 27.18 -24.58 15.86
N PRO A 251 27.18 -23.43 16.55
CA PRO A 251 28.01 -22.28 16.19
C PRO A 251 29.44 -22.45 16.73
N ALA A 252 30.40 -22.37 15.86
CA ALA A 252 31.80 -22.11 16.22
C ALA A 252 32.11 -20.63 16.02
N TYR A 253 32.43 -19.96 17.09
CA TYR A 253 32.97 -18.61 17.12
C TYR A 253 34.29 -18.52 16.36
N GLY A 254 34.43 -17.51 15.50
CA GLY A 254 35.70 -16.91 15.20
C GLY A 254 36.16 -16.88 13.75
N ARG A 255 36.18 -15.65 13.22
CA ARG A 255 37.06 -15.14 12.13
C ARG A 255 36.85 -15.67 10.71
N GLU A 256 36.38 -14.76 9.93
CA GLU A 256 36.66 -14.36 8.55
C GLU A 256 35.38 -13.89 7.83
N GLU A 257 34.87 -12.73 8.25
CA GLU A 257 33.92 -11.95 7.48
C GLU A 257 34.63 -10.80 6.82
N SER A 258 35.09 -11.01 5.62
CA SER A 258 35.37 -9.90 4.70
C SER A 258 35.85 -10.44 3.36
N GLN A 259 34.97 -10.88 2.47
CA GLN A 259 35.18 -10.83 1.03
C GLN A 259 34.07 -11.40 0.14
N ALA A 260 33.00 -12.00 0.68
CA ALA A 260 31.96 -12.64 -0.13
C ALA A 260 30.58 -11.88 -0.20
N LYS A 261 30.46 -10.65 0.35
CA LYS A 261 29.20 -9.88 0.38
C LYS A 261 29.05 -8.82 -0.74
N ASN A 262 29.95 -8.76 -1.74
CA ASN A 262 29.96 -7.68 -2.74
C ASN A 262 29.54 -8.08 -4.17
N SER A 263 28.89 -9.22 -4.40
CA SER A 263 28.67 -9.70 -5.77
C SER A 263 27.28 -9.53 -6.35
N GLU A 264 26.25 -9.13 -5.61
CA GLU A 264 24.93 -8.93 -6.18
C GLU A 264 24.47 -7.47 -6.08
N LEU A 265 23.98 -6.94 -7.23
CA LEU A 265 23.37 -5.61 -7.32
C LEU A 265 22.11 -5.53 -6.44
N PRO A 266 22.06 -4.67 -5.39
CA PRO A 266 20.86 -4.50 -4.54
C PRO A 266 19.63 -4.10 -5.35
N LEU A 267 18.44 -4.60 -4.98
CA LEU A 267 17.23 -4.35 -5.75
C LEU A 267 16.87 -2.86 -5.81
N LEU A 268 17.08 -2.11 -4.73
CA LEU A 268 16.83 -0.67 -4.71
C LEU A 268 17.77 0.07 -5.69
N GLU A 269 19.05 -0.29 -5.71
CA GLU A 269 20.00 0.27 -6.67
C GLU A 269 19.65 -0.11 -8.10
N ALA A 270 19.23 -1.37 -8.34
CA ALA A 270 18.74 -1.80 -9.63
C ALA A 270 17.50 -1.02 -10.09
N THR A 271 16.62 -0.61 -9.15
CA THR A 271 15.47 0.23 -9.47
C THR A 271 15.88 1.62 -9.92
N VAL A 272 16.81 2.25 -9.20
CA VAL A 272 17.39 3.55 -9.57
C VAL A 272 18.07 3.47 -10.94
N LEU A 273 18.89 2.43 -11.17
CA LEU A 273 19.55 2.23 -12.45
C LEU A 273 18.58 1.96 -13.59
N LYS A 274 17.50 1.21 -13.34
CA LYS A 274 16.46 0.99 -14.36
C LYS A 274 15.79 2.29 -14.77
N LEU A 275 15.44 3.12 -13.81
CA LEU A 275 14.85 4.44 -14.05
C LEU A 275 15.81 5.35 -14.80
N LEU A 276 17.08 5.38 -14.41
CA LEU A 276 18.15 6.10 -15.11
C LEU A 276 18.29 5.68 -16.57
N LEU A 277 18.24 4.36 -16.84
CA LEU A 277 18.34 3.81 -18.19
C LEU A 277 17.07 4.01 -19.03
N MET A 278 15.90 4.21 -18.41
CA MET A 278 14.65 4.55 -19.09
C MET A 278 14.55 6.04 -19.37
N ASN A 279 15.07 6.88 -18.49
CA ASN A 279 15.04 8.33 -18.62
C ASN A 279 16.38 8.94 -18.21
N PRO A 280 17.26 9.21 -19.17
CA PRO A 280 18.59 9.78 -18.95
C PRO A 280 18.62 11.11 -18.19
N PHE A 281 17.50 11.85 -18.16
CA PHE A 281 17.38 13.12 -17.42
C PHE A 281 17.59 12.93 -15.89
N PHE A 282 17.32 11.75 -15.36
CA PHE A 282 17.63 11.43 -13.96
C PHE A 282 19.12 11.47 -13.61
N SER A 283 20.00 11.54 -14.63
CA SER A 283 21.44 11.75 -14.41
C SER A 283 21.73 13.05 -13.66
N GLU A 284 20.97 14.13 -13.92
CA GLU A 284 21.16 15.42 -13.24
C GLU A 284 20.87 15.31 -11.74
N THR A 285 19.75 14.69 -11.38
CA THR A 285 19.40 14.50 -9.98
C THR A 285 20.34 13.52 -9.27
N LEU A 286 20.76 12.45 -9.97
CA LEU A 286 21.61 11.43 -9.37
C LEU A 286 23.06 11.94 -9.15
N LEU A 287 23.53 12.93 -9.89
CA LEU A 287 24.81 13.59 -9.67
C LEU A 287 24.94 14.21 -8.27
N GLU A 288 23.83 14.70 -7.70
CA GLU A 288 23.81 15.25 -6.35
C GLU A 288 23.85 14.16 -5.26
N HIS A 289 23.67 12.88 -5.66
CA HIS A 289 23.50 11.71 -4.79
C HIS A 289 24.45 10.54 -5.16
N GLU A 290 25.62 10.83 -5.73
CA GLU A 290 26.57 9.81 -6.21
C GLU A 290 26.98 8.77 -5.16
N ASP A 291 27.03 9.18 -3.90
CA ASP A 291 27.49 8.35 -2.77
C ASP A 291 26.40 7.40 -2.26
N LEU A 292 25.18 7.46 -2.80
CA LEU A 292 24.07 6.58 -2.41
C LEU A 292 24.07 5.23 -3.11
N LEU A 293 24.75 5.10 -4.26
CA LEU A 293 24.93 3.82 -4.96
C LEU A 293 26.25 3.18 -4.56
N GLU A 294 26.18 2.14 -3.73
CA GLU A 294 27.33 1.56 -3.04
C GLU A 294 27.96 0.40 -3.80
N SER A 295 27.15 -0.38 -4.56
CA SER A 295 27.68 -1.54 -5.26
C SER A 295 28.65 -1.15 -6.40
N SER A 296 29.66 -1.96 -6.61
CA SER A 296 30.69 -1.75 -7.65
C SER A 296 30.04 -1.62 -9.05
N LEU A 297 29.04 -2.46 -9.34
CA LEU A 297 28.32 -2.44 -10.61
C LEU A 297 27.48 -1.17 -10.79
N SER A 298 26.78 -0.74 -9.74
CA SER A 298 26.00 0.51 -9.78
C SER A 298 26.87 1.72 -10.08
N ARG A 299 28.03 1.82 -9.44
CA ARG A 299 28.98 2.92 -9.68
C ARG A 299 29.51 2.92 -11.10
N LYS A 300 29.83 1.75 -11.66
CA LYS A 300 30.27 1.64 -13.07
C LYS A 300 29.19 2.11 -14.03
N VAL A 301 27.94 1.64 -13.85
CA VAL A 301 26.79 2.04 -14.67
C VAL A 301 26.53 3.54 -14.56
N MET A 302 26.53 4.08 -13.34
CA MET A 302 26.32 5.49 -13.07
C MET A 302 27.40 6.36 -13.73
N ASN A 303 28.68 6.02 -13.56
CA ASN A 303 29.79 6.75 -14.18
C ASN A 303 29.69 6.75 -15.70
N ALA A 304 29.36 5.60 -16.31
CA ALA A 304 29.15 5.50 -17.74
C ALA A 304 27.98 6.37 -18.22
N ALA A 305 26.89 6.39 -17.45
CA ALA A 305 25.72 7.24 -17.75
C ALA A 305 26.06 8.73 -17.66
N PHE A 306 26.77 9.16 -16.62
CA PHE A 306 27.16 10.56 -16.43
C PHE A 306 28.10 11.05 -17.52
N GLU A 307 29.07 10.24 -17.92
CA GLU A 307 29.99 10.58 -19.00
C GLU A 307 29.25 10.74 -20.34
N LEU A 308 28.32 9.83 -20.66
CA LEU A 308 27.53 9.89 -21.88
C LEU A 308 26.55 11.06 -21.86
N TYR A 309 25.84 11.26 -20.76
CA TYR A 309 24.90 12.36 -20.60
C TYR A 309 25.62 13.71 -20.68
N GLY A 310 26.75 13.88 -20.02
CA GLY A 310 27.57 15.10 -20.07
C GLY A 310 28.13 15.42 -21.46
N THR A 311 28.37 14.38 -22.30
CA THR A 311 28.94 14.60 -23.66
C THR A 311 27.90 14.71 -24.75
N ARG A 312 26.76 14.01 -24.64
CA ARG A 312 25.75 13.90 -25.71
C ARG A 312 24.38 14.44 -25.30
N GLY A 313 24.14 14.68 -24.00
CA GLY A 313 22.85 15.07 -23.45
C GLY A 313 21.79 13.95 -23.41
N ASP A 314 22.14 12.75 -23.88
CA ASP A 314 21.29 11.56 -23.91
C ASP A 314 22.15 10.30 -24.09
N PHE A 315 21.59 9.13 -23.75
CA PHE A 315 22.18 7.82 -23.99
C PHE A 315 21.11 6.71 -24.04
N HIS A 316 21.43 5.59 -24.66
CA HIS A 316 20.60 4.39 -24.64
C HIS A 316 21.22 3.31 -23.76
N LYS A 317 20.40 2.35 -23.34
CA LYS A 317 20.84 1.22 -22.51
C LYS A 317 22.02 0.46 -23.12
N GLU A 318 22.03 0.33 -24.44
CA GLU A 318 23.06 -0.33 -25.23
C GLU A 318 24.41 0.37 -25.08
N ASP A 319 24.43 1.71 -25.08
CA ASP A 319 25.68 2.51 -24.90
C ASP A 319 26.31 2.26 -23.53
N ILE A 320 25.51 1.97 -22.51
CA ILE A 320 25.99 1.61 -21.16
C ILE A 320 26.53 0.18 -21.15
N LEU A 321 25.77 -0.76 -21.75
CA LEU A 321 26.18 -2.18 -21.81
C LEU A 321 27.52 -2.37 -22.52
N ASP A 322 27.78 -1.60 -23.57
CA ASP A 322 29.07 -1.64 -24.33
C ASP A 322 30.29 -1.18 -23.50
N ARG A 323 30.05 -0.53 -22.37
CA ARG A 323 31.09 -0.06 -21.44
C ARG A 323 31.31 -0.98 -20.23
N LEU A 324 30.55 -2.05 -20.12
CA LEU A 324 30.64 -3.04 -19.05
C LEU A 324 31.31 -4.30 -19.57
N GLU A 325 31.94 -5.03 -18.67
CA GLU A 325 32.38 -6.38 -18.98
C GLU A 325 31.18 -7.29 -19.28
N PRO A 326 31.32 -8.30 -20.16
CA PRO A 326 30.20 -9.15 -20.57
C PRO A 326 29.41 -9.77 -19.39
N GLU A 327 30.12 -10.18 -18.34
CA GLU A 327 29.51 -10.76 -17.13
C GLU A 327 28.73 -9.71 -16.33
N GLU A 328 29.27 -8.50 -16.20
CA GLU A 328 28.62 -7.37 -15.53
C GLU A 328 27.37 -6.92 -16.29
N GLY A 329 27.42 -6.84 -17.61
CA GLY A 329 26.28 -6.55 -18.47
C GLY A 329 25.16 -7.57 -18.30
N GLN A 330 25.49 -8.88 -18.27
CA GLN A 330 24.51 -9.92 -18.01
C GLN A 330 23.92 -9.86 -16.61
N GLN A 331 24.74 -9.57 -15.59
CA GLN A 331 24.28 -9.39 -14.21
C GLN A 331 23.31 -8.20 -14.11
N LEU A 332 23.64 -7.07 -14.71
CA LEU A 332 22.79 -5.89 -14.78
C LEU A 332 21.45 -6.24 -15.43
N LEU A 333 21.46 -6.83 -16.62
CA LEU A 333 20.23 -7.17 -17.37
C LEU A 333 19.32 -8.09 -16.56
N ARG A 334 19.85 -9.19 -16.01
CA ARG A 334 19.09 -10.11 -15.16
C ARG A 334 18.43 -9.39 -13.98
N ARG A 335 19.14 -8.44 -13.38
CA ARG A 335 18.63 -7.70 -12.23
C ARG A 335 17.58 -6.68 -12.61
N LEU A 336 17.76 -5.97 -13.74
CA LEU A 336 16.78 -5.03 -14.29
C LEU A 336 15.48 -5.72 -14.71
N GLU A 337 15.52 -6.96 -15.21
CA GLU A 337 14.31 -7.74 -15.53
C GLU A 337 13.46 -8.03 -14.28
N GLN A 338 14.07 -8.16 -13.11
CA GLN A 338 13.37 -8.37 -11.84
C GLN A 338 12.71 -7.12 -11.29
N VAL A 339 13.10 -5.93 -11.77
CA VAL A 339 12.54 -4.65 -11.35
C VAL A 339 11.28 -4.35 -12.14
N ILE A 340 10.17 -4.14 -11.45
CA ILE A 340 8.91 -3.66 -12.05
C ILE A 340 8.68 -2.24 -11.55
N ILE A 341 8.65 -1.26 -12.47
CA ILE A 341 8.33 0.12 -12.15
C ILE A 341 6.83 0.29 -12.35
N ALA A 342 6.11 0.57 -11.27
CA ALA A 342 4.67 0.81 -11.29
C ALA A 342 4.40 2.23 -10.79
N GLY A 343 3.81 3.08 -11.61
CA GLY A 343 3.45 4.46 -11.27
C GLY A 343 4.28 5.52 -11.98
N ASN A 344 4.32 6.72 -11.41
CA ASN A 344 5.09 7.85 -11.95
C ASN A 344 6.59 7.62 -11.70
N GLU A 345 7.40 7.63 -12.77
CA GLU A 345 8.84 7.38 -12.73
C GLU A 345 9.59 8.38 -11.83
N GLU A 346 9.24 9.66 -11.90
CA GLU A 346 9.85 10.71 -11.08
C GLU A 346 9.60 10.49 -9.59
N GLN A 347 8.36 10.10 -9.24
CA GLN A 347 8.01 9.81 -7.86
C GLN A 347 8.75 8.58 -7.34
N VAL A 348 8.80 7.49 -8.13
CA VAL A 348 9.50 6.26 -7.76
C VAL A 348 11.00 6.52 -7.61
N PHE A 349 11.58 7.35 -8.49
CA PHE A 349 12.98 7.72 -8.43
C PHE A 349 13.29 8.51 -7.14
N ALA A 350 12.51 9.54 -6.84
CA ALA A 350 12.66 10.33 -5.63
C ALA A 350 12.49 9.48 -4.35
N GLU A 351 11.51 8.58 -4.32
CA GLU A 351 11.30 7.63 -3.20
C GLU A 351 12.50 6.69 -3.00
N CYS A 352 13.10 6.20 -4.09
CA CYS A 352 14.28 5.35 -4.02
C CYS A 352 15.50 6.10 -3.45
N LEU A 353 15.75 7.33 -3.90
CA LEU A 353 16.84 8.16 -3.37
C LEU A 353 16.63 8.46 -1.89
N HIS A 354 15.46 8.93 -1.53
CA HIS A 354 15.10 9.23 -0.13
C HIS A 354 15.29 8.00 0.79
N LYS A 355 14.91 6.82 0.32
CA LYS A 355 15.10 5.57 1.06
C LYS A 355 16.57 5.25 1.26
N LYS A 356 17.42 5.39 0.23
CA LYS A 356 18.87 5.16 0.34
C LYS A 356 19.50 6.14 1.33
N GLU A 357 19.14 7.43 1.28
CA GLU A 357 19.59 8.43 2.24
C GLU A 357 19.24 8.05 3.67
N TYR A 358 17.99 7.66 3.90
CA TYR A 358 17.52 7.22 5.21
C TYR A 358 18.28 5.99 5.71
N ASP A 359 18.49 4.97 4.87
CA ASP A 359 19.24 3.76 5.21
C ASP A 359 20.70 4.08 5.57
N LYS A 360 21.32 5.04 4.86
CA LYS A 360 22.67 5.54 5.17
C LYS A 360 22.72 6.22 6.55
N LEU A 361 21.75 7.10 6.85
CA LEU A 361 21.65 7.74 8.16
C LEU A 361 21.46 6.70 9.27
N ARG A 362 20.63 5.70 9.04
CA ARG A 362 20.39 4.60 9.98
C ARG A 362 21.63 3.72 10.23
N SER A 363 22.40 3.46 9.18
CA SER A 363 23.66 2.72 9.32
C SER A 363 24.68 3.52 10.15
N LYS A 364 24.75 4.83 9.90
CA LYS A 364 25.61 5.74 10.67
C LYS A 364 25.15 5.86 12.14
N GLU A 365 23.85 5.89 12.40
CA GLU A 365 23.28 5.86 13.77
C GLU A 365 23.75 4.61 14.51
N ARG A 366 23.67 3.42 13.90
CA ARG A 366 24.13 2.17 14.52
C ARG A 366 25.64 2.20 14.81
N GLU A 367 26.44 2.63 13.84
CA GLU A 367 27.90 2.74 14.03
C GLU A 367 28.24 3.69 15.19
N LEU A 368 27.53 4.82 15.29
CA LEU A 368 27.74 5.78 16.40
C LEU A 368 27.33 5.20 17.75
N ILE A 369 26.25 4.43 17.82
CA ILE A 369 25.80 3.73 19.03
C ILE A 369 26.83 2.70 19.45
N ASP A 370 27.35 1.89 18.55
CA ASP A 370 28.38 0.88 18.83
C ASP A 370 29.68 1.56 19.35
N ARG A 371 30.11 2.65 18.70
CA ARG A 371 31.27 3.43 19.13
C ARG A 371 31.05 4.12 20.47
N LEU A 372 29.84 4.60 20.74
CA LEU A 372 29.48 5.20 22.02
C LEU A 372 29.57 4.17 23.16
N SER A 373 29.07 2.96 22.94
CA SER A 373 29.17 1.85 23.89
C SER A 373 30.63 1.52 24.25
N LEU A 374 31.52 1.47 23.25
CA LEU A 374 32.95 1.22 23.44
C LEU A 374 33.66 2.38 24.17
N ALA A 375 33.29 3.63 23.87
CA ALA A 375 33.84 4.81 24.53
C ALA A 375 33.40 4.89 26.00
N ASP A 376 32.17 4.51 26.32
CA ASP A 376 31.64 4.45 27.69
C ASP A 376 32.35 3.35 28.49
N GLU A 377 32.62 2.19 27.93
CA GLU A 377 33.42 1.12 28.54
C GLU A 377 34.86 1.54 28.85
N SER A 378 35.44 2.41 28.01
CA SER A 378 36.81 2.93 28.17
C SER A 378 36.91 4.15 29.08
N ALA A 379 35.80 4.69 29.59
CA ALA A 379 35.69 5.90 30.40
C ALA A 379 36.31 7.17 29.77
N ASP A 380 36.24 7.27 28.43
CA ASP A 380 36.67 8.45 27.66
C ASP A 380 35.53 9.47 27.53
N GLU A 381 35.41 10.35 28.53
CA GLU A 381 34.34 11.38 28.61
C GLU A 381 34.32 12.32 27.39
N ASN A 382 35.47 12.64 26.80
CA ASN A 382 35.52 13.53 25.63
C ASN A 382 34.98 12.83 24.38
N ALA A 383 35.33 11.56 24.17
CA ALA A 383 34.81 10.75 23.08
C ALA A 383 33.29 10.54 23.22
N VAL A 384 32.81 10.28 24.44
CA VAL A 384 31.35 10.11 24.71
C VAL A 384 30.58 11.40 24.39
N GLN A 385 31.07 12.58 24.78
CA GLN A 385 30.41 13.85 24.48
C GLN A 385 30.37 14.13 22.96
N GLN A 386 31.47 13.90 22.25
CA GLN A 386 31.54 14.12 20.80
C GLN A 386 30.61 13.16 20.04
N LEU A 387 30.66 11.87 20.35
CA LEU A 387 29.81 10.85 19.71
C LEU A 387 28.32 11.07 20.00
N THR A 388 27.98 11.53 21.21
CA THR A 388 26.61 11.87 21.58
C THR A 388 26.10 13.03 20.71
N LYS A 389 26.91 14.05 20.48
CA LYS A 389 26.54 15.18 19.62
C LYS A 389 26.33 14.72 18.17
N GLU A 390 27.26 13.93 17.62
CA GLU A 390 27.13 13.38 16.27
C GLU A 390 25.86 12.50 16.13
N LEU A 391 25.54 11.70 17.15
CA LEU A 391 24.34 10.87 17.17
C LEU A 391 23.05 11.71 17.14
N MET A 392 22.99 12.78 17.95
CA MET A 392 21.86 13.71 17.93
C MET A 392 21.67 14.37 16.55
N GLU A 393 22.75 14.80 15.89
CA GLU A 393 22.69 15.38 14.56
C GLU A 393 22.16 14.39 13.51
N VAL A 394 22.55 13.12 13.59
CA VAL A 394 22.04 12.07 12.72
C VAL A 394 20.57 11.80 12.98
N GLN A 395 20.17 11.71 14.26
CA GLN A 395 18.76 11.49 14.62
C GLN A 395 17.84 12.64 14.23
N ASP A 396 18.31 13.88 14.28
CA ASP A 396 17.52 15.04 13.84
C ASP A 396 17.39 15.06 12.31
N LYS A 397 18.43 14.67 11.57
CA LYS A 397 18.32 14.45 10.12
C LYS A 397 17.32 13.34 9.79
N MET A 398 17.33 12.22 10.53
CA MET A 398 16.37 11.13 10.33
C MET A 398 14.92 11.57 10.60
N LYS A 399 14.68 12.41 11.61
CA LYS A 399 13.35 12.98 11.88
C LYS A 399 12.87 13.88 10.74
N SER A 400 13.76 14.72 10.20
CA SER A 400 13.42 15.58 9.06
C SER A 400 13.09 14.79 7.79
N HIS A 401 13.73 13.64 7.58
CA HIS A 401 13.42 12.70 6.49
C HIS A 401 12.16 11.86 6.79
N GLY A 402 11.84 11.58 8.04
CA GLY A 402 10.60 10.86 8.42
C GLY A 402 9.34 11.74 8.41
N GLY A 403 9.47 13.07 8.40
CA GLY A 403 8.36 14.03 8.51
C GLY A 403 7.65 14.39 7.19
N THR A 404 8.10 13.90 6.04
CA THR A 404 7.47 14.20 4.73
C THR A 404 6.40 13.19 4.31
N ASN A 405 5.99 12.30 5.21
CA ASN A 405 4.86 11.37 5.02
C ASN A 405 3.71 11.65 5.99
N SER A 406 3.23 12.90 6.05
CA SER A 406 1.95 13.23 6.71
C SER A 406 0.90 13.65 5.69
#